data_48bba55bde6f6eb238ee80fb1ccd8e41
#
_entry.id   48bba55bde6f6eb238ee80fb1ccd8e41
#
_cell.length_a   1.000
_cell.length_b   1.000
_cell.length_c   1.000
_cell.angle_alpha   90.00
_cell.angle_beta   90.00
_cell.angle_gamma   90.00
#
_symmetry.space_group_name_H-M   'P 1'
#
loop_
_entity.id
_entity.type
_entity.pdbx_description
1 polymer ?
#
loop_
_entity_poly.entity_id
_entity_poly.type
_entity_poly.pdbx_seq_one_letter_code
_entity_poly.pdbx_strand_id
1 'polypeptide(L)'
;MPDVAFATSGSTGPPVTWLRTEAQLQSEAALVREAVLGPARFGRVVSYAPPEHLYGRLYSRELPRVEGVPVTGLWDRPLALPPLDDGVPTLLVCLPATWQLLARHLPALARHGRVTALHSTGPTTPAAHRVTSHLAGTGFRAFELLGSTETGAVAHRPVAAGQHDALPWTLLPDVEVPHDVEPPPGAATDGDPADGHGAARRLRITSPRLARREGAEAPPDDWELPDLVTPVGPRTFHHLGRASRLIKVNGLRCDLARVEELARARCPGVDLVCAPVGDPVRGEHYEMFYVGPRPADPADLRRMLGRLPSGLPAPRAVHRVARIPRSATGKVLTAELTAARHPAEEPEHV
;
A
#
# COMPACT_ATOMS: atom_id res chain seq x y z
N MET A 1 5.98 25.64 -17.32
CA MET A 1 6.68 25.40 -16.06
C MET A 1 7.44 24.10 -16.21
N PRO A 2 8.62 23.93 -15.57
CA PRO A 2 9.37 22.69 -15.70
C PRO A 2 8.58 21.50 -15.11
N ASP A 3 8.76 20.33 -15.73
CA ASP A 3 8.22 19.08 -15.20
C ASP A 3 9.00 18.63 -13.95
N VAL A 4 8.30 18.02 -13.03
CA VAL A 4 8.88 17.37 -11.84
C VAL A 4 9.03 15.88 -12.12
N ALA A 5 10.23 15.36 -11.94
CA ALA A 5 10.56 13.96 -12.19
C ALA A 5 10.40 13.09 -10.94
N PHE A 6 9.82 11.92 -11.13
CA PHE A 6 9.68 10.88 -10.10
C PHE A 6 10.18 9.54 -10.64
N ALA A 7 11.14 8.94 -9.97
CA ALA A 7 11.64 7.62 -10.33
C ALA A 7 10.81 6.53 -9.64
N THR A 8 10.39 5.51 -10.40
CA THR A 8 9.85 4.28 -9.82
C THR A 8 10.98 3.30 -9.56
N SER A 9 11.08 2.77 -8.34
CA SER A 9 11.92 1.62 -8.08
C SER A 9 11.29 0.40 -8.77
N GLY A 10 11.75 0.05 -9.97
CA GLY A 10 11.28 -1.13 -10.68
C GLY A 10 11.43 -2.38 -9.81
N SER A 11 10.33 -3.05 -9.51
CA SER A 11 10.38 -4.37 -8.83
C SER A 11 10.93 -5.46 -9.76
N THR A 12 11.01 -5.21 -11.07
CA THR A 12 11.31 -6.19 -12.11
C THR A 12 12.21 -5.64 -13.24
N GLY A 13 12.71 -4.39 -13.15
CA GLY A 13 13.50 -3.78 -14.21
C GLY A 13 14.22 -2.51 -13.75
N PRO A 14 14.95 -1.83 -14.64
CA PRO A 14 15.59 -0.55 -14.33
C PRO A 14 14.56 0.49 -13.92
N PRO A 15 14.94 1.48 -13.08
CA PRO A 15 14.06 2.58 -12.70
C PRO A 15 13.50 3.30 -13.93
N VAL A 16 12.21 3.64 -13.89
CA VAL A 16 11.54 4.44 -14.92
C VAL A 16 11.23 5.80 -14.32
N THR A 17 11.58 6.86 -15.08
CA THR A 17 11.28 8.25 -14.69
C THR A 17 9.92 8.67 -15.28
N TRP A 18 9.07 9.20 -14.41
CA TRP A 18 7.76 9.76 -14.74
C TRP A 18 7.76 11.26 -14.47
N LEU A 19 7.19 12.02 -15.38
CA LEU A 19 7.18 13.47 -15.38
C LEU A 19 5.76 13.97 -15.12
N ARG A 20 5.63 14.95 -14.23
CA ARG A 20 4.38 15.65 -13.93
C ARG A 20 4.61 17.14 -13.91
N THR A 21 3.68 17.89 -14.42
CA THR A 21 3.70 19.35 -14.30
C THR A 21 3.35 19.77 -12.87
N GLU A 22 3.85 20.93 -12.45
CA GLU A 22 3.44 21.51 -11.15
C GLU A 22 1.93 21.73 -11.07
N ALA A 23 1.28 22.07 -12.18
CA ALA A 23 -0.17 22.22 -12.23
C ALA A 23 -0.91 20.91 -11.92
N GLN A 24 -0.44 19.77 -12.45
CA GLN A 24 -0.99 18.45 -12.11
C GLN A 24 -0.82 18.13 -10.63
N LEU A 25 0.35 18.43 -10.04
CA LEU A 25 0.61 18.18 -8.62
C LEU A 25 -0.30 19.03 -7.72
N GLN A 26 -0.49 20.30 -8.05
CA GLN A 26 -1.37 21.20 -7.30
C GLN A 26 -2.83 20.79 -7.43
N SER A 27 -3.26 20.44 -8.65
CA SER A 27 -4.62 19.95 -8.90
C SER A 27 -4.91 18.69 -8.11
N GLU A 28 -3.97 17.73 -8.06
CA GLU A 28 -4.14 16.51 -7.27
C GLU A 28 -4.23 16.79 -5.76
N ALA A 29 -3.37 17.67 -5.25
CA ALA A 29 -3.40 18.05 -3.84
C ALA A 29 -4.73 18.72 -3.46
N ALA A 30 -5.24 19.62 -4.31
CA ALA A 30 -6.53 20.28 -4.11
C ALA A 30 -7.71 19.28 -4.19
N LEU A 31 -7.68 18.37 -5.16
CA LEU A 31 -8.71 17.36 -5.35
C LEU A 31 -8.82 16.42 -4.13
N VAL A 32 -7.70 15.90 -3.66
CA VAL A 32 -7.69 15.04 -2.46
C VAL A 32 -8.09 15.83 -1.21
N ARG A 33 -7.68 17.09 -1.13
CA ARG A 33 -8.10 17.99 -0.07
C ARG A 33 -9.62 18.10 0.02
N GLU A 34 -10.26 18.31 -1.11
CA GLU A 34 -11.71 18.49 -1.20
C GLU A 34 -12.46 17.15 -1.05
N ALA A 35 -12.11 16.16 -1.86
CA ALA A 35 -12.88 14.93 -1.99
C ALA A 35 -12.65 13.93 -0.84
N VAL A 36 -11.47 13.95 -0.19
CA VAL A 36 -11.08 12.94 0.80
C VAL A 36 -10.98 13.52 2.20
N LEU A 37 -10.24 14.61 2.36
CA LEU A 37 -9.97 15.18 3.69
C LEU A 37 -11.17 16.00 4.22
N GLY A 38 -12.03 16.48 3.31
CA GLY A 38 -13.25 17.20 3.64
C GLY A 38 -13.01 18.64 4.15
N PRO A 39 -14.00 19.33 4.67
CA PRO A 39 -13.94 20.77 4.95
C PRO A 39 -13.12 21.14 6.18
N ALA A 40 -12.68 20.18 6.98
CA ALA A 40 -11.90 20.46 8.20
C ALA A 40 -10.59 21.17 7.86
N ARG A 41 -10.30 22.30 8.52
CA ARG A 41 -9.04 23.02 8.34
C ARG A 41 -7.94 22.36 9.15
N PHE A 42 -6.76 22.27 8.54
CA PHE A 42 -5.53 21.89 9.24
C PHE A 42 -4.79 23.15 9.67
N GLY A 43 -4.15 23.12 10.84
CA GLY A 43 -3.22 24.15 11.27
C GLY A 43 -1.77 23.81 10.95
N ARG A 44 -1.49 22.53 10.62
CA ARG A 44 -0.18 22.04 10.18
C ARG A 44 -0.25 20.70 9.50
N VAL A 45 0.82 20.35 8.78
CA VAL A 45 1.10 19.02 8.26
C VAL A 45 2.33 18.43 8.94
N VAL A 46 2.25 17.18 9.39
CA VAL A 46 3.40 16.39 9.84
C VAL A 46 3.57 15.22 8.90
N SER A 47 4.72 15.14 8.22
CA SER A 47 4.95 14.13 7.19
C SER A 47 6.07 13.18 7.53
N TYR A 48 5.79 11.89 7.43
CA TYR A 48 6.77 10.80 7.43
C TYR A 48 7.17 10.37 6.01
N ALA A 49 6.46 10.85 4.99
CA ALA A 49 6.75 10.54 3.60
C ALA A 49 7.80 11.52 3.03
N PRO A 50 8.91 11.00 2.45
CA PRO A 50 9.96 11.82 1.85
C PRO A 50 9.43 12.62 0.65
N PRO A 51 9.76 13.92 0.51
CA PRO A 51 9.25 14.78 -0.55
C PRO A 51 9.81 14.48 -1.95
N GLU A 52 10.80 13.61 -2.06
CA GLU A 52 11.38 13.12 -3.32
C GLU A 52 10.45 12.13 -4.03
N HIS A 53 9.52 11.51 -3.30
CA HIS A 53 8.50 10.63 -3.85
C HIS A 53 7.18 11.37 -4.06
N LEU A 54 6.41 10.95 -5.06
CA LEU A 54 5.16 11.63 -5.44
C LEU A 54 4.23 11.86 -4.23
N TYR A 55 3.97 10.83 -3.43
CA TYR A 55 3.11 10.91 -2.25
C TYR A 55 3.61 11.95 -1.24
N GLY A 56 4.91 11.91 -0.92
CA GLY A 56 5.53 12.91 -0.04
C GLY A 56 5.49 14.30 -0.65
N ARG A 57 5.80 14.46 -1.95
CA ARG A 57 5.75 15.75 -2.66
C ARG A 57 4.36 16.38 -2.57
N LEU A 58 3.31 15.61 -2.87
CA LEU A 58 1.93 16.09 -2.86
C LEU A 58 1.51 16.61 -1.48
N TYR A 59 1.76 15.81 -0.42
CA TYR A 59 1.17 16.07 0.90
C TYR A 59 2.12 16.71 1.89
N SER A 60 3.44 16.84 1.60
CA SER A 60 4.39 17.61 2.40
C SER A 60 4.87 18.91 1.75
N ARG A 61 4.49 19.17 0.49
CA ARG A 61 4.84 20.43 -0.20
C ARG A 61 3.63 21.10 -0.84
N GLU A 62 2.94 20.40 -1.76
CA GLU A 62 1.88 21.04 -2.55
C GLU A 62 0.65 21.35 -1.69
N LEU A 63 0.14 20.37 -0.95
CA LEU A 63 -1.02 20.57 -0.07
C LEU A 63 -0.79 21.65 1.00
N PRO A 64 0.32 21.62 1.77
CA PRO A 64 0.60 22.69 2.75
C PRO A 64 0.72 24.07 2.14
N ARG A 65 1.28 24.15 0.91
CA ARG A 65 1.39 25.41 0.17
C ARG A 65 0.02 25.98 -0.20
N VAL A 66 -0.89 25.12 -0.67
CA VAL A 66 -2.27 25.50 -1.00
C VAL A 66 -3.06 25.92 0.25
N GLU A 67 -2.89 25.19 1.35
CA GLU A 67 -3.56 25.49 2.62
C GLU A 67 -2.91 26.65 3.41
N GLY A 68 -1.71 27.08 3.06
CA GLY A 68 -0.97 28.12 3.78
C GLY A 68 -0.54 27.68 5.19
N VAL A 69 -0.23 26.39 5.39
CA VAL A 69 0.08 25.84 6.72
C VAL A 69 1.54 25.34 6.82
N PRO A 70 2.15 25.40 8.02
CA PRO A 70 3.50 24.89 8.23
C PRO A 70 3.59 23.38 8.11
N VAL A 71 4.81 22.91 7.77
CA VAL A 71 5.15 21.50 7.63
C VAL A 71 6.24 21.12 8.62
N THR A 72 6.05 19.99 9.30
CA THR A 72 7.10 19.30 10.07
C THR A 72 7.45 18.01 9.35
N GLY A 73 8.64 17.94 8.74
CA GLY A 73 9.16 16.73 8.11
C GLY A 73 9.80 15.79 9.14
N LEU A 74 9.36 14.53 9.17
CA LEU A 74 9.89 13.47 10.03
C LEU A 74 10.41 12.28 9.22
N TRP A 75 10.57 12.40 7.91
CA TRP A 75 11.04 11.31 7.03
C TRP A 75 12.49 10.90 7.27
N ASP A 76 13.34 11.79 7.77
CA ASP A 76 14.71 11.52 8.22
C ASP A 76 14.79 11.06 9.68
N ARG A 77 13.70 11.18 10.44
CA ARG A 77 13.55 10.77 11.84
C ARG A 77 12.29 9.93 12.03
N PRO A 78 12.18 8.76 11.38
CA PRO A 78 10.92 7.99 11.30
C PRO A 78 10.40 7.46 12.64
N LEU A 79 11.22 7.52 13.70
CA LEU A 79 10.84 7.15 15.08
C LEU A 79 10.45 8.37 15.93
N ALA A 80 10.61 9.59 15.42
CA ALA A 80 10.20 10.79 16.14
C ALA A 80 8.66 10.89 16.18
N LEU A 81 8.15 11.29 17.34
CA LEU A 81 6.71 11.51 17.52
C LEU A 81 6.27 12.81 16.86
N PRO A 82 5.04 12.84 16.33
CA PRO A 82 4.46 14.09 15.87
C PRO A 82 4.23 15.02 17.09
N PRO A 83 4.40 16.34 16.93
CA PRO A 83 4.07 17.30 17.99
C PRO A 83 2.55 17.39 18.14
N LEU A 84 1.99 16.84 19.22
CA LEU A 84 0.56 16.72 19.47
C LEU A 84 0.08 17.46 20.74
N ASP A 85 0.95 18.20 21.43
CA ASP A 85 0.63 18.75 22.76
C ASP A 85 -0.12 20.08 22.71
N ASP A 86 -0.16 20.74 21.56
CA ASP A 86 -0.71 22.09 21.38
C ASP A 86 -2.17 22.14 20.89
N GLY A 87 -2.79 21.00 20.61
CA GLY A 87 -4.16 20.91 20.11
C GLY A 87 -4.39 21.47 18.70
N VAL A 88 -3.34 21.79 17.94
CA VAL A 88 -3.46 22.31 16.57
C VAL A 88 -3.96 21.21 15.62
N PRO A 89 -5.05 21.43 14.85
CA PRO A 89 -5.55 20.44 13.90
C PRO A 89 -4.45 19.97 12.96
N THR A 90 -4.14 18.68 12.97
CA THR A 90 -2.95 18.14 12.34
C THR A 90 -3.30 17.11 11.27
N LEU A 91 -2.76 17.29 10.07
CA LEU A 91 -2.69 16.24 9.05
C LEU A 91 -1.39 15.44 9.23
N LEU A 92 -1.53 14.13 9.48
CA LEU A 92 -0.40 13.19 9.49
C LEU A 92 -0.29 12.49 8.13
N VAL A 93 0.84 12.64 7.44
CA VAL A 93 1.13 11.93 6.20
C VAL A 93 1.93 10.69 6.55
N CYS A 94 1.25 9.53 6.52
CA CYS A 94 1.71 8.26 7.08
C CYS A 94 2.23 7.30 6.02
N LEU A 95 3.28 6.58 6.35
CA LEU A 95 3.74 5.37 5.67
C LEU A 95 3.28 4.12 6.46
N PRO A 96 3.33 2.90 5.88
CA PRO A 96 2.98 1.69 6.63
C PRO A 96 3.68 1.54 7.99
N ALA A 97 4.96 1.90 8.08
CA ALA A 97 5.73 1.85 9.33
C ALA A 97 5.26 2.87 10.39
N THR A 98 4.73 4.01 9.97
CA THR A 98 4.27 5.07 10.88
C THR A 98 3.20 4.57 11.84
N TRP A 99 2.34 3.67 11.41
CA TRP A 99 1.27 3.13 12.24
C TRP A 99 1.74 2.35 13.46
N GLN A 100 2.90 1.68 13.37
CA GLN A 100 3.52 1.02 14.53
C GLN A 100 3.96 2.03 15.59
N LEU A 101 4.48 3.18 15.16
CA LEU A 101 4.83 4.27 16.05
C LEU A 101 3.57 4.86 16.70
N LEU A 102 2.56 5.20 15.92
CA LEU A 102 1.30 5.78 16.42
C LEU A 102 0.60 4.83 17.41
N ALA A 103 0.62 3.52 17.17
CA ALA A 103 0.04 2.52 18.06
C ALA A 103 0.65 2.48 19.47
N ARG A 104 1.85 3.03 19.65
CA ARG A 104 2.51 3.15 20.97
C ARG A 104 2.13 4.44 21.70
N HIS A 105 1.43 5.37 21.04
CA HIS A 105 1.14 6.71 21.54
C HIS A 105 -0.35 7.08 21.50
N LEU A 106 -1.20 6.07 21.62
CA LEU A 106 -2.66 6.21 21.58
C LEU A 106 -3.23 7.26 22.57
N PRO A 107 -2.74 7.34 23.85
CA PRO A 107 -3.25 8.34 24.77
C PRO A 107 -3.00 9.78 24.32
N ALA A 108 -1.86 10.07 23.68
CA ALA A 108 -1.55 11.40 23.16
C ALA A 108 -2.46 11.75 21.97
N LEU A 109 -2.66 10.80 21.04
CA LEU A 109 -3.57 10.95 19.91
C LEU A 109 -5.01 11.18 20.36
N ALA A 110 -5.48 10.42 21.35
CA ALA A 110 -6.83 10.56 21.91
C ALA A 110 -7.05 11.93 22.55
N ARG A 111 -6.09 12.42 23.35
CA ARG A 111 -6.18 13.75 23.98
C ARG A 111 -6.19 14.89 22.97
N HIS A 112 -5.43 14.75 21.89
CA HIS A 112 -5.37 15.78 20.84
C HIS A 112 -6.71 15.93 20.11
N GLY A 113 -7.40 14.84 19.77
CA GLY A 113 -8.76 14.79 19.23
C GLY A 113 -8.97 15.41 17.84
N ARG A 114 -7.97 16.07 17.22
CA ARG A 114 -8.06 16.76 15.93
C ARG A 114 -6.93 16.34 15.00
N VAL A 115 -6.83 15.02 14.78
CA VAL A 115 -5.82 14.42 13.89
C VAL A 115 -6.52 13.74 12.72
N THR A 116 -6.09 14.05 11.51
CA THR A 116 -6.44 13.30 10.32
C THR A 116 -5.18 12.63 9.78
N ALA A 117 -5.21 11.32 9.62
CA ALA A 117 -4.11 10.55 9.03
C ALA A 117 -4.42 10.23 7.58
N LEU A 118 -3.47 10.46 6.70
CA LEU A 118 -3.51 10.06 5.30
C LEU A 118 -2.46 8.96 5.09
N HIS A 119 -2.86 7.84 4.52
CA HIS A 119 -2.03 6.66 4.29
C HIS A 119 -1.95 6.33 2.81
N SER A 120 -0.79 5.93 2.34
CA SER A 120 -0.56 5.40 0.99
C SER A 120 0.75 4.60 0.92
N THR A 121 1.22 4.30 -0.29
CA THR A 121 2.47 3.60 -0.64
C THR A 121 2.49 2.08 -0.37
N GLY A 122 1.55 1.57 0.36
CA GLY A 122 1.36 0.15 0.64
C GLY A 122 0.03 -0.09 1.34
N PRO A 123 -0.38 -1.35 1.53
CA PRO A 123 -1.62 -1.67 2.22
C PRO A 123 -1.61 -1.16 3.67
N THR A 124 -2.77 -0.84 4.19
CA THR A 124 -2.95 -0.58 5.62
C THR A 124 -2.49 -1.77 6.45
N THR A 125 -1.92 -1.47 7.61
CA THR A 125 -1.33 -2.49 8.48
C THR A 125 -2.27 -2.84 9.65
N PRO A 126 -2.10 -4.00 10.31
CA PRO A 126 -2.84 -4.31 11.55
C PRO A 126 -2.66 -3.23 12.64
N ALA A 127 -1.54 -2.50 12.63
CA ALA A 127 -1.33 -1.37 13.53
C ALA A 127 -2.26 -0.20 13.20
N ALA A 128 -2.51 0.08 11.91
CA ALA A 128 -3.47 1.11 11.50
C ALA A 128 -4.88 0.79 12.02
N HIS A 129 -5.32 -0.47 11.88
CA HIS A 129 -6.62 -0.93 12.40
C HIS A 129 -6.71 -0.81 13.92
N ARG A 130 -5.64 -1.14 14.66
CA ARG A 130 -5.62 -0.95 16.12
C ARG A 130 -5.72 0.51 16.50
N VAL A 131 -4.99 1.41 15.81
CA VAL A 131 -5.04 2.86 16.07
C VAL A 131 -6.45 3.39 15.82
N THR A 132 -7.04 3.10 14.66
CA THR A 132 -8.38 3.59 14.32
C THR A 132 -9.47 3.01 15.23
N SER A 133 -9.37 1.74 15.62
CA SER A 133 -10.30 1.12 16.57
C SER A 133 -10.22 1.77 17.96
N HIS A 134 -9.02 1.99 18.47
CA HIS A 134 -8.81 2.59 19.79
C HIS A 134 -9.25 4.06 19.83
N LEU A 135 -9.08 4.78 18.72
CA LEU A 135 -9.41 6.20 18.61
C LEU A 135 -10.81 6.46 18.05
N ALA A 136 -11.63 5.43 17.90
CA ALA A 136 -13.02 5.59 17.47
C ALA A 136 -13.77 6.54 18.43
N GLY A 137 -14.48 7.52 17.88
CA GLY A 137 -15.21 8.52 18.67
C GLY A 137 -14.38 9.69 19.23
N THR A 138 -13.05 9.72 19.04
CA THR A 138 -12.19 10.81 19.53
C THR A 138 -12.00 11.98 18.57
N GLY A 139 -12.63 11.94 17.39
CA GLY A 139 -12.38 12.91 16.32
C GLY A 139 -11.14 12.59 15.47
N PHE A 140 -10.39 11.53 15.77
CA PHE A 140 -9.36 10.99 14.90
C PHE A 140 -10.00 10.42 13.64
N ARG A 141 -9.45 10.77 12.48
CA ARG A 141 -9.88 10.21 11.18
C ARG A 141 -8.67 9.69 10.43
N ALA A 142 -8.87 8.66 9.63
CA ALA A 142 -7.82 8.12 8.79
C ALA A 142 -8.38 7.73 7.42
N PHE A 143 -7.62 8.02 6.37
CA PHE A 143 -7.95 7.69 4.98
C PHE A 143 -6.78 6.99 4.32
N GLU A 144 -7.10 6.06 3.45
CA GLU A 144 -6.14 5.36 2.59
C GLU A 144 -6.34 5.79 1.14
N LEU A 145 -5.23 6.05 0.43
CA LEU A 145 -5.20 6.36 -1.00
C LEU A 145 -4.62 5.20 -1.78
N LEU A 146 -5.31 4.80 -2.82
CA LEU A 146 -4.81 3.90 -3.87
C LEU A 146 -4.29 4.74 -5.03
N GLY A 147 -3.11 4.38 -5.53
CA GLY A 147 -2.50 5.05 -6.67
C GLY A 147 -1.07 4.60 -6.91
N SER A 148 -0.44 5.20 -7.88
CA SER A 148 0.94 4.93 -8.27
C SER A 148 1.65 6.21 -8.73
N THR A 149 2.94 6.11 -9.05
CA THR A 149 3.68 7.25 -9.63
C THR A 149 3.12 7.64 -10.99
N GLU A 150 2.64 6.67 -11.75
CA GLU A 150 2.07 6.80 -13.08
C GLU A 150 0.73 7.53 -13.07
N THR A 151 -0.11 7.24 -12.08
CA THR A 151 -1.50 7.70 -12.06
C THR A 151 -1.77 8.85 -11.09
N GLY A 152 -0.94 9.01 -10.05
CA GLY A 152 -1.33 9.73 -8.85
C GLY A 152 -2.35 8.95 -8.03
N ALA A 153 -3.05 9.61 -7.14
CA ALA A 153 -4.15 9.00 -6.40
C ALA A 153 -5.33 8.70 -7.35
N VAL A 154 -5.84 7.48 -7.30
CA VAL A 154 -6.94 6.98 -8.15
C VAL A 154 -8.22 6.86 -7.34
N ALA A 155 -8.12 6.30 -6.14
CA ALA A 155 -9.25 6.05 -5.27
C ALA A 155 -8.86 6.22 -3.80
N HIS A 156 -9.86 6.31 -2.96
CA HIS A 156 -9.70 6.43 -1.52
C HIS A 156 -10.74 5.59 -0.77
N ARG A 157 -10.45 5.31 0.50
CA ARG A 157 -11.41 4.77 1.47
C ARG A 157 -11.04 5.22 2.89
N PRO A 158 -11.99 5.22 3.83
CA PRO A 158 -11.65 5.41 5.23
C PRO A 158 -10.89 4.20 5.78
N VAL A 159 -9.95 4.42 6.67
CA VAL A 159 -9.35 3.35 7.49
C VAL A 159 -10.24 3.15 8.71
N ALA A 160 -11.14 2.18 8.63
CA ALA A 160 -12.12 1.93 9.68
C ALA A 160 -11.68 0.82 10.64
N ALA A 161 -12.30 0.80 11.82
CA ALA A 161 -12.17 -0.28 12.79
C ALA A 161 -12.88 -1.55 12.30
N GLY A 162 -12.26 -2.69 12.41
CA GLY A 162 -12.90 -4.01 12.36
C GLY A 162 -13.16 -4.62 10.98
N GLN A 163 -13.69 -3.89 10.01
CA GLN A 163 -14.09 -4.42 8.70
C GLN A 163 -13.45 -3.67 7.53
N HIS A 164 -12.18 -3.38 7.64
CA HIS A 164 -11.47 -2.58 6.64
C HIS A 164 -11.55 -3.17 5.22
N ASP A 165 -11.35 -4.47 5.08
CA ASP A 165 -11.37 -5.14 3.77
C ASP A 165 -12.77 -5.22 3.15
N ALA A 166 -13.82 -5.06 3.95
CA ALA A 166 -15.20 -5.00 3.47
C ALA A 166 -15.60 -3.63 2.90
N LEU A 167 -14.83 -2.57 3.19
CA LEU A 167 -15.14 -1.24 2.69
C LEU A 167 -14.69 -1.08 1.23
N PRO A 168 -15.61 -0.67 0.34
CA PRO A 168 -15.24 -0.41 -1.03
C PRO A 168 -14.35 0.83 -1.15
N TRP A 169 -13.54 0.84 -2.18
CA TRP A 169 -12.80 2.00 -2.63
C TRP A 169 -13.70 2.89 -3.47
N THR A 170 -13.57 4.20 -3.32
CA THR A 170 -14.28 5.21 -4.11
C THR A 170 -13.28 5.90 -5.03
N LEU A 171 -13.57 5.93 -6.34
CA LEU A 171 -12.77 6.67 -7.32
C LEU A 171 -12.76 8.17 -7.01
N LEU A 172 -11.61 8.81 -7.19
CA LEU A 172 -11.52 10.28 -7.15
C LEU A 172 -12.36 10.89 -8.28
N PRO A 173 -12.92 12.10 -8.10
CA PRO A 173 -13.87 12.70 -9.02
C PRO A 173 -13.43 12.78 -10.47
N ASP A 174 -12.15 12.99 -10.74
CA ASP A 174 -11.56 13.13 -12.08
C ASP A 174 -10.99 11.83 -12.66
N VAL A 175 -11.24 10.70 -12.02
CA VAL A 175 -10.85 9.38 -12.50
C VAL A 175 -12.04 8.68 -13.11
N GLU A 176 -11.89 8.18 -14.33
CA GLU A 176 -12.91 7.41 -15.03
C GLU A 176 -12.40 6.01 -15.35
N VAL A 177 -13.30 5.04 -15.40
CA VAL A 177 -13.03 3.67 -15.84
C VAL A 177 -13.65 3.52 -17.23
N PRO A 178 -12.85 3.32 -18.29
CA PRO A 178 -13.37 3.12 -19.64
C PRO A 178 -14.36 1.96 -19.70
N HIS A 179 -15.49 2.15 -20.39
CA HIS A 179 -16.56 1.15 -20.47
C HIS A 179 -16.24 -0.03 -21.41
N ASP A 180 -15.26 0.10 -22.30
CA ASP A 180 -15.02 -0.81 -23.44
C ASP A 180 -13.96 -1.91 -23.16
N VAL A 181 -13.66 -2.19 -21.91
CA VAL A 181 -12.68 -3.24 -21.61
C VAL A 181 -13.38 -4.58 -21.43
N GLU A 182 -13.49 -5.36 -22.52
CA GLU A 182 -13.74 -6.80 -22.40
C GLU A 182 -12.67 -7.44 -21.48
N PRO A 183 -13.08 -8.37 -20.61
CA PRO A 183 -12.11 -9.11 -19.82
C PRO A 183 -11.11 -9.82 -20.75
N PRO A 184 -9.81 -9.83 -20.44
CA PRO A 184 -8.82 -10.49 -21.30
C PRO A 184 -9.23 -11.94 -21.53
N PRO A 185 -9.05 -12.49 -22.76
CA PRO A 185 -9.39 -13.87 -23.08
C PRO A 185 -8.63 -14.80 -22.14
N GLY A 186 -9.33 -15.62 -21.37
CA GLY A 186 -8.78 -16.52 -20.36
C GLY A 186 -8.88 -16.03 -18.91
N ALA A 187 -9.43 -14.85 -18.62
CA ALA A 187 -9.90 -14.52 -17.30
C ALA A 187 -11.13 -15.39 -17.01
N ALA A 188 -10.89 -16.55 -16.40
CA ALA A 188 -11.97 -17.45 -16.02
C ALA A 188 -12.96 -16.69 -15.12
N THR A 189 -14.20 -16.64 -15.57
CA THR A 189 -15.38 -16.19 -14.84
C THR A 189 -15.79 -17.29 -13.83
N ASP A 190 -14.85 -17.66 -12.93
CA ASP A 190 -15.14 -18.64 -11.87
C ASP A 190 -15.74 -17.92 -10.64
N GLY A 191 -16.66 -16.99 -10.87
CA GLY A 191 -17.57 -16.48 -9.86
C GLY A 191 -18.95 -16.99 -10.19
N ASP A 192 -19.59 -17.69 -9.26
CA ASP A 192 -21.00 -18.07 -9.40
C ASP A 192 -21.82 -16.78 -9.62
N PRO A 193 -22.60 -16.65 -10.71
CA PRO A 193 -23.42 -15.46 -10.94
C PRO A 193 -24.46 -15.20 -9.85
N ALA A 194 -24.64 -16.13 -8.91
CA ALA A 194 -25.53 -15.98 -7.77
C ALA A 194 -25.05 -14.98 -6.70
N ASP A 195 -23.76 -14.60 -6.66
CA ASP A 195 -23.22 -13.72 -5.61
C ASP A 195 -23.35 -12.22 -5.91
N GLY A 196 -23.92 -11.82 -7.04
CA GLY A 196 -24.19 -10.41 -7.38
C GLY A 196 -22.93 -9.52 -7.53
N HIS A 197 -21.72 -10.09 -7.53
CA HIS A 197 -20.47 -9.38 -7.68
C HIS A 197 -19.97 -9.52 -9.11
N GLY A 198 -19.67 -8.42 -9.77
CA GLY A 198 -19.10 -8.41 -11.12
C GLY A 198 -17.79 -9.20 -11.20
N ALA A 199 -17.43 -9.68 -12.40
CA ALA A 199 -16.18 -10.41 -12.62
C ALA A 199 -14.96 -9.58 -12.20
N ALA A 200 -13.95 -10.23 -11.58
CA ALA A 200 -12.69 -9.61 -11.22
C ALA A 200 -11.95 -9.15 -12.50
N ARG A 201 -11.49 -7.90 -12.53
CA ARG A 201 -10.75 -7.32 -13.66
C ARG A 201 -9.60 -6.44 -13.19
N ARG A 202 -8.63 -6.16 -14.07
CA ARG A 202 -7.63 -5.13 -13.82
C ARG A 202 -8.27 -3.75 -13.82
N LEU A 203 -7.77 -2.89 -12.95
CA LEU A 203 -8.24 -1.52 -12.87
C LEU A 203 -7.58 -0.69 -13.96
N ARG A 204 -8.30 -0.42 -15.04
CA ARG A 204 -7.89 0.51 -16.10
C ARG A 204 -8.61 1.83 -15.90
N ILE A 205 -7.87 2.92 -16.01
CA ILE A 205 -8.40 4.26 -15.73
C ILE A 205 -7.97 5.27 -16.79
N THR A 206 -8.76 6.32 -16.94
CA THR A 206 -8.36 7.60 -17.54
C THR A 206 -8.34 8.68 -16.47
N SER A 207 -7.44 9.64 -16.59
CA SER A 207 -7.34 10.79 -15.69
C SER A 207 -6.48 11.87 -16.33
N PRO A 208 -6.80 13.17 -16.17
CA PRO A 208 -5.97 14.28 -16.65
C PRO A 208 -4.63 14.35 -15.89
N ARG A 209 -4.46 13.55 -14.84
CA ARG A 209 -3.28 13.50 -13.99
C ARG A 209 -2.33 12.36 -14.34
N LEU A 210 -2.54 11.61 -15.42
CA LEU A 210 -1.59 10.59 -15.85
C LEU A 210 -0.23 11.21 -16.11
N ALA A 211 0.83 10.59 -15.56
CA ALA A 211 2.19 11.06 -15.73
C ALA A 211 2.70 10.74 -17.13
N ARG A 212 3.53 11.60 -17.66
CA ARG A 212 4.26 11.35 -18.91
C ARG A 212 5.54 10.58 -18.60
N ARG A 213 5.81 9.51 -19.34
CA ARG A 213 7.09 8.82 -19.23
C ARG A 213 8.20 9.71 -19.81
N GLU A 214 9.36 9.75 -19.18
CA GLU A 214 10.53 10.42 -19.70
C GLU A 214 10.86 9.90 -21.11
N GLY A 215 11.08 10.81 -22.06
CA GLY A 215 11.28 10.49 -23.47
C GLY A 215 9.99 10.32 -24.30
N ALA A 216 8.82 10.26 -23.69
CA ALA A 216 7.55 10.27 -24.42
C ALA A 216 7.11 11.72 -24.72
N GLU A 217 6.39 11.92 -25.82
CA GLU A 217 5.87 13.25 -26.22
C GLU A 217 4.70 13.70 -25.36
N ALA A 218 3.82 12.78 -24.97
CA ALA A 218 2.61 13.04 -24.20
C ALA A 218 2.37 11.97 -23.11
N PRO A 219 1.52 12.25 -22.09
CA PRO A 219 0.99 11.23 -21.22
C PRO A 219 0.19 10.19 -22.02
N PRO A 220 0.04 8.95 -21.52
CA PRO A 220 -0.86 7.97 -22.12
C PRO A 220 -2.33 8.41 -21.96
N ASP A 221 -3.22 7.97 -22.86
CA ASP A 221 -4.65 8.28 -22.78
C ASP A 221 -5.32 7.55 -21.61
N ASP A 222 -4.84 6.36 -21.28
CA ASP A 222 -5.29 5.53 -20.16
C ASP A 222 -4.14 4.78 -19.52
N TRP A 223 -4.41 4.18 -18.35
CA TRP A 223 -3.43 3.40 -17.61
C TRP A 223 -4.06 2.19 -16.93
N GLU A 224 -3.48 1.02 -17.15
CA GLU A 224 -3.86 -0.21 -16.45
C GLU A 224 -2.98 -0.41 -15.21
N LEU A 225 -3.59 -0.34 -14.03
CA LEU A 225 -2.90 -0.64 -12.78
C LEU A 225 -2.72 -2.18 -12.63
N PRO A 226 -1.67 -2.62 -11.94
CA PRO A 226 -1.48 -4.03 -11.63
C PRO A 226 -2.46 -4.57 -10.56
N ASP A 227 -3.50 -3.82 -10.27
CA ASP A 227 -4.46 -4.06 -9.21
C ASP A 227 -5.70 -4.73 -9.77
N LEU A 228 -6.14 -5.83 -9.14
CA LEU A 228 -7.38 -6.53 -9.48
C LEU A 228 -8.52 -5.99 -8.62
N VAL A 229 -9.65 -5.73 -9.24
CA VAL A 229 -10.82 -5.15 -8.59
C VAL A 229 -12.10 -5.85 -9.01
N THR A 230 -13.10 -5.83 -8.13
CA THR A 230 -14.49 -6.18 -8.43
C THR A 230 -15.35 -4.94 -8.27
N PRO A 231 -15.97 -4.44 -9.35
CA PRO A 231 -16.91 -3.32 -9.26
C PRO A 231 -18.10 -3.65 -8.37
N VAL A 232 -18.51 -2.69 -7.54
CA VAL A 232 -19.72 -2.78 -6.70
C VAL A 232 -20.66 -1.60 -6.92
N GLY A 233 -20.27 -0.64 -7.74
CA GLY A 233 -21.06 0.51 -8.15
C GLY A 233 -20.36 1.31 -9.24
N PRO A 234 -20.98 2.36 -9.77
CA PRO A 234 -20.41 3.14 -10.88
C PRO A 234 -19.04 3.75 -10.60
N ARG A 235 -18.78 4.09 -9.34
CA ARG A 235 -17.53 4.72 -8.90
C ARG A 235 -16.91 4.00 -7.70
N THR A 236 -17.33 2.78 -7.41
CA THR A 236 -16.87 2.02 -6.24
C THR A 236 -16.50 0.59 -6.63
N PHE A 237 -15.47 0.06 -5.96
CA PHE A 237 -14.98 -1.29 -6.20
C PHE A 237 -14.36 -1.90 -4.95
N HIS A 238 -14.33 -3.22 -4.88
CA HIS A 238 -13.48 -3.96 -3.94
C HIS A 238 -12.13 -4.22 -4.58
N HIS A 239 -11.06 -3.94 -3.85
CA HIS A 239 -9.69 -4.23 -4.24
C HIS A 239 -9.34 -5.66 -3.82
N LEU A 240 -8.97 -6.50 -4.78
CA LEU A 240 -8.65 -7.91 -4.58
C LEU A 240 -7.15 -8.19 -4.39
N GLY A 241 -6.33 -7.13 -4.39
CA GLY A 241 -4.88 -7.23 -4.33
C GLY A 241 -4.22 -6.98 -5.69
N ARG A 242 -2.89 -7.01 -5.70
CA ARG A 242 -2.12 -6.86 -6.94
C ARG A 242 -2.04 -8.17 -7.70
N ALA A 243 -2.22 -8.13 -9.03
CA ALA A 243 -2.11 -9.30 -9.89
C ALA A 243 -0.79 -10.08 -9.68
N SER A 244 0.32 -9.37 -9.43
CA SER A 244 1.63 -9.96 -9.13
C SER A 244 1.73 -10.63 -7.75
N ARG A 245 0.75 -10.44 -6.88
CA ARG A 245 0.68 -11.04 -5.52
C ARG A 245 -0.42 -12.11 -5.41
N LEU A 246 -1.26 -12.21 -6.43
CA LEU A 246 -2.25 -13.27 -6.56
C LEU A 246 -1.64 -14.39 -7.38
N ILE A 247 -1.35 -15.51 -6.75
CA ILE A 247 -0.79 -16.69 -7.37
C ILE A 247 -1.81 -17.82 -7.38
N LYS A 248 -1.63 -18.77 -8.29
CA LYS A 248 -2.42 -20.01 -8.30
C LYS A 248 -1.55 -21.17 -7.82
N VAL A 249 -1.79 -21.65 -6.61
CA VAL A 249 -1.13 -22.84 -6.06
C VAL A 249 -2.07 -24.03 -6.18
N ASN A 250 -1.72 -25.02 -6.99
CA ASN A 250 -2.56 -26.19 -7.27
C ASN A 250 -4.01 -25.81 -7.68
N GLY A 251 -4.18 -24.78 -8.50
CA GLY A 251 -5.47 -24.29 -8.95
C GLY A 251 -6.21 -23.35 -7.97
N LEU A 252 -5.79 -23.27 -6.73
CA LEU A 252 -6.38 -22.38 -5.74
C LEU A 252 -5.75 -20.99 -5.82
N ARG A 253 -6.57 -19.95 -5.89
CA ARG A 253 -6.11 -18.55 -5.79
C ARG A 253 -5.60 -18.27 -4.38
N CYS A 254 -4.40 -17.72 -4.29
CA CYS A 254 -3.76 -17.35 -3.02
C CYS A 254 -3.28 -15.90 -3.10
N ASP A 255 -3.86 -15.03 -2.27
CA ASP A 255 -3.34 -13.67 -2.08
C ASP A 255 -2.23 -13.69 -1.03
N LEU A 256 -1.00 -13.41 -1.46
CA LEU A 256 0.16 -13.38 -0.58
C LEU A 256 0.06 -12.28 0.49
N ALA A 257 -0.63 -11.18 0.23
CA ALA A 257 -0.85 -10.14 1.24
C ALA A 257 -1.74 -10.67 2.38
N ARG A 258 -2.78 -11.44 2.03
CA ARG A 258 -3.64 -12.08 3.03
C ARG A 258 -2.91 -13.16 3.83
N VAL A 259 -2.05 -13.93 3.19
CA VAL A 259 -1.17 -14.89 3.91
C VAL A 259 -0.29 -14.18 4.92
N GLU A 260 0.35 -13.07 4.51
CA GLU A 260 1.19 -12.25 5.40
C GLU A 260 0.43 -11.68 6.58
N GLU A 261 -0.77 -11.17 6.37
CA GLU A 261 -1.64 -10.64 7.42
C GLU A 261 -1.96 -11.72 8.46
N LEU A 262 -2.43 -12.87 8.00
CA LEU A 262 -2.77 -14.01 8.87
C LEU A 262 -1.55 -14.56 9.63
N ALA A 263 -0.39 -14.58 8.97
CA ALA A 263 0.86 -14.99 9.61
C ALA A 263 1.32 -14.00 10.68
N ARG A 264 1.23 -12.68 10.40
CA ARG A 264 1.55 -11.63 11.39
C ARG A 264 0.61 -11.65 12.60
N ALA A 265 -0.66 -11.94 12.39
CA ALA A 265 -1.62 -12.06 13.49
C ALA A 265 -1.26 -13.20 14.45
N ARG A 266 -0.62 -14.26 13.96
CA ARG A 266 -0.19 -15.42 14.76
C ARG A 266 1.22 -15.29 15.32
N CYS A 267 2.05 -14.47 14.71
CA CYS A 267 3.45 -14.27 15.08
C CYS A 267 3.70 -12.79 15.42
N PRO A 268 3.19 -12.28 16.53
CA PRO A 268 3.40 -10.90 16.92
C PRO A 268 4.90 -10.61 17.09
N GLY A 269 5.37 -9.49 16.52
CA GLY A 269 6.78 -9.07 16.58
C GLY A 269 7.68 -9.65 15.50
N VAL A 270 7.16 -10.47 14.60
CA VAL A 270 7.89 -10.97 13.43
C VAL A 270 7.61 -10.07 12.22
N ASP A 271 8.65 -9.53 11.59
CA ASP A 271 8.53 -8.93 10.26
C ASP A 271 8.63 -10.05 9.22
N LEU A 272 7.62 -10.18 8.37
CA LEU A 272 7.54 -11.25 7.40
C LEU A 272 6.96 -10.79 6.05
N VAL A 273 7.40 -11.46 4.99
CA VAL A 273 7.00 -11.20 3.61
C VAL A 273 6.94 -12.52 2.85
N CYS A 274 5.95 -12.65 1.98
CA CYS A 274 5.83 -13.74 1.01
C CYS A 274 6.32 -13.28 -0.37
N ALA A 275 7.11 -14.09 -1.04
CA ALA A 275 7.55 -13.87 -2.41
C ALA A 275 7.01 -14.98 -3.32
N PRO A 276 6.42 -14.66 -4.49
CA PRO A 276 6.01 -15.65 -5.47
C PRO A 276 7.25 -16.33 -6.05
N VAL A 277 7.15 -17.62 -6.31
CA VAL A 277 8.19 -18.43 -6.95
C VAL A 277 7.57 -19.35 -8.00
N GLY A 278 8.25 -19.49 -9.14
CA GLY A 278 7.86 -20.48 -10.12
C GLY A 278 8.13 -21.91 -9.60
N ASP A 279 7.23 -22.81 -9.89
CA ASP A 279 7.40 -24.24 -9.64
C ASP A 279 7.14 -25.00 -10.95
N PRO A 280 8.13 -25.74 -11.48
CA PRO A 280 8.00 -26.41 -12.78
C PRO A 280 6.92 -27.51 -12.81
N VAL A 281 6.50 -28.00 -11.64
CA VAL A 281 5.47 -29.05 -11.52
C VAL A 281 4.10 -28.47 -11.17
N ARG A 282 4.05 -27.42 -10.34
CA ARG A 282 2.82 -26.84 -9.77
C ARG A 282 2.45 -25.48 -10.35
N GLY A 283 3.26 -24.96 -11.28
CA GLY A 283 3.10 -23.65 -11.91
C GLY A 283 3.60 -22.52 -11.02
N GLU A 284 2.82 -22.11 -10.05
CA GLU A 284 3.16 -21.06 -9.12
C GLU A 284 3.13 -21.57 -7.68
N HIS A 285 3.97 -20.99 -6.85
CA HIS A 285 4.02 -21.20 -5.42
C HIS A 285 4.58 -19.95 -4.73
N TYR A 286 4.77 -19.97 -3.41
CA TYR A 286 5.41 -18.87 -2.68
C TYR A 286 6.37 -19.40 -1.60
N GLU A 287 7.31 -18.54 -1.26
CA GLU A 287 8.21 -18.70 -0.13
C GLU A 287 8.01 -17.55 0.85
N MET A 288 8.20 -17.83 2.13
CA MET A 288 8.08 -16.84 3.19
C MET A 288 9.44 -16.49 3.75
N PHE A 289 9.70 -15.21 3.89
CA PHE A 289 10.92 -14.66 4.50
C PHE A 289 10.54 -13.94 5.79
N TYR A 290 11.31 -14.12 6.85
CA TYR A 290 11.03 -13.47 8.11
C TYR A 290 12.26 -13.00 8.87
N VAL A 291 12.08 -11.92 9.67
CA VAL A 291 13.02 -11.39 10.64
C VAL A 291 12.35 -11.45 12.01
N GLY A 292 13.02 -12.00 13.00
CA GLY A 292 12.45 -12.05 14.34
C GLY A 292 13.39 -12.73 15.35
N PRO A 293 13.09 -12.59 16.65
CA PRO A 293 13.85 -13.29 17.68
C PRO A 293 13.68 -14.81 17.53
N ARG A 294 14.73 -15.57 17.90
CA ARG A 294 14.58 -17.02 18.09
C ARG A 294 13.54 -17.30 19.20
N PRO A 295 12.69 -18.35 19.12
CA PRO A 295 12.78 -19.43 18.17
C PRO A 295 11.49 -19.65 17.35
N ALA A 296 11.32 -19.04 16.20
CA ALA A 296 10.42 -19.65 15.25
C ALA A 296 11.27 -20.57 14.38
N ASP A 297 11.32 -21.86 14.71
CA ASP A 297 11.81 -22.86 13.77
C ASP A 297 11.01 -22.70 12.48
N PRO A 298 11.67 -22.55 11.31
CA PRO A 298 10.98 -22.50 10.02
C PRO A 298 9.96 -23.62 9.83
N ALA A 299 10.24 -24.81 10.37
CA ALA A 299 9.31 -25.94 10.38
C ALA A 299 8.07 -25.70 11.23
N ASP A 300 8.18 -24.99 12.36
CA ASP A 300 7.05 -24.64 13.23
C ASP A 300 6.17 -23.58 12.57
N LEU A 301 6.77 -22.55 11.98
CA LEU A 301 6.05 -21.55 11.18
C LEU A 301 5.29 -22.22 10.02
N ARG A 302 5.93 -23.13 9.30
CA ARG A 302 5.31 -23.86 8.20
C ARG A 302 4.15 -24.73 8.67
N ARG A 303 4.29 -25.44 9.80
CA ARG A 303 3.20 -26.26 10.40
C ARG A 303 2.04 -25.39 10.86
N MET A 304 2.31 -24.26 11.48
CA MET A 304 1.30 -23.32 11.94
C MET A 304 0.52 -22.71 10.77
N LEU A 305 1.20 -22.35 9.69
CA LEU A 305 0.57 -21.79 8.47
C LEU A 305 -0.23 -22.87 7.71
N GLY A 306 0.20 -24.13 7.71
CA GLY A 306 -0.57 -25.24 7.15
C GLY A 306 -1.88 -25.54 7.86
N ARG A 307 -2.09 -25.00 9.08
CA ARG A 307 -3.33 -25.05 9.86
C ARG A 307 -4.19 -23.79 9.74
N LEU A 308 -3.93 -22.93 8.76
CA LEU A 308 -4.78 -21.77 8.53
C LEU A 308 -6.21 -22.20 8.16
N PRO A 309 -7.24 -21.66 8.82
CA PRO A 309 -8.64 -22.12 8.64
C PRO A 309 -9.20 -21.91 7.23
N SER A 310 -8.53 -21.15 6.40
CA SER A 310 -9.04 -20.64 5.12
C SER A 310 -8.66 -21.48 3.88
N GLY A 311 -8.11 -22.69 4.06
CA GLY A 311 -7.67 -23.52 2.90
C GLY A 311 -6.48 -22.92 2.14
N LEU A 312 -5.82 -21.89 2.67
CA LEU A 312 -4.64 -21.29 2.02
C LEU A 312 -3.51 -22.31 1.97
N PRO A 313 -2.80 -22.40 0.82
CA PRO A 313 -1.68 -23.31 0.68
C PRO A 313 -0.53 -22.89 1.61
N ALA A 314 0.14 -23.86 2.23
CA ALA A 314 1.34 -23.60 3.02
C ALA A 314 2.49 -23.11 2.13
N PRO A 315 3.42 -22.27 2.64
CA PRO A 315 4.58 -21.84 1.88
C PRO A 315 5.45 -23.04 1.48
N ARG A 316 6.07 -22.97 0.28
CA ARG A 316 7.02 -23.99 -0.18
C ARG A 316 8.23 -24.09 0.75
N ALA A 317 8.74 -22.93 1.17
CA ALA A 317 9.83 -22.81 2.11
C ALA A 317 9.64 -21.58 3.00
N VAL A 318 10.26 -21.61 4.18
CA VAL A 318 10.31 -20.49 5.13
C VAL A 318 11.77 -20.19 5.42
N HIS A 319 12.18 -18.95 5.13
CA HIS A 319 13.56 -18.51 5.26
C HIS A 319 13.68 -17.46 6.37
N ARG A 320 14.62 -17.67 7.30
CA ARG A 320 15.03 -16.64 8.21
C ARG A 320 16.08 -15.76 7.54
N VAL A 321 15.87 -14.45 7.53
CA VAL A 321 16.81 -13.49 6.95
C VAL A 321 17.23 -12.46 8.01
N ALA A 322 18.40 -11.87 7.82
CA ALA A 322 18.92 -10.83 8.74
C ALA A 322 18.06 -9.56 8.65
N ARG A 323 17.56 -9.24 7.46
CA ARG A 323 16.67 -8.11 7.20
C ARG A 323 15.77 -8.38 6.00
N ILE A 324 14.60 -7.75 5.96
CA ILE A 324 13.78 -7.63 4.77
C ILE A 324 14.14 -6.33 4.06
N PRO A 325 14.77 -6.37 2.86
CA PRO A 325 15.17 -5.18 2.14
C PRO A 325 13.94 -4.38 1.70
N ARG A 326 13.96 -3.06 1.98
CA ARG A 326 12.86 -2.14 1.66
C ARG A 326 13.39 -0.86 1.04
N SER A 327 12.61 -0.27 0.14
CA SER A 327 12.87 1.08 -0.38
C SER A 327 12.64 2.15 0.70
N ALA A 328 13.04 3.39 0.44
CA ALA A 328 12.81 4.53 1.33
C ALA A 328 11.31 4.75 1.67
N THR A 329 10.40 4.29 0.81
CA THR A 329 8.94 4.31 1.05
C THR A 329 8.40 3.06 1.74
N GLY A 330 9.28 2.14 2.15
CA GLY A 330 8.91 0.90 2.85
C GLY A 330 8.49 -0.26 1.93
N LYS A 331 8.55 -0.11 0.59
CA LYS A 331 8.24 -1.17 -0.36
C LYS A 331 9.30 -2.25 -0.33
N VAL A 332 8.91 -3.52 -0.24
CA VAL A 332 9.81 -4.66 -0.27
C VAL A 332 10.52 -4.77 -1.62
N LEU A 333 11.84 -4.94 -1.59
CA LEU A 333 12.69 -5.17 -2.76
C LEU A 333 12.83 -6.67 -2.98
N THR A 334 11.87 -7.26 -3.69
CA THR A 334 11.72 -8.72 -3.82
C THR A 334 12.95 -9.39 -4.47
N ALA A 335 13.59 -8.72 -5.44
CA ALA A 335 14.79 -9.26 -6.09
C ALA A 335 15.96 -9.43 -5.11
N GLU A 336 16.19 -8.43 -4.25
CA GLU A 336 17.21 -8.50 -3.20
C GLU A 336 16.86 -9.55 -2.14
N LEU A 337 15.57 -9.64 -1.79
CA LEU A 337 15.09 -10.63 -0.82
C LEU A 337 15.30 -12.06 -1.32
N THR A 338 14.99 -12.34 -2.58
CA THR A 338 15.19 -13.68 -3.17
C THR A 338 16.66 -14.04 -3.39
N ALA A 339 17.52 -13.04 -3.63
CA ALA A 339 18.97 -13.25 -3.67
C ALA A 339 19.54 -13.64 -2.30
N ALA A 340 18.98 -13.13 -1.20
CA ALA A 340 19.36 -13.51 0.16
C ALA A 340 18.95 -14.95 0.57
N ARG A 341 18.34 -15.70 -0.32
CA ARG A 341 17.92 -17.10 -0.16
C ARG A 341 19.09 -18.06 0.09
N HIS A 342 20.28 -17.73 -0.45
CA HIS A 342 21.52 -18.44 -0.28
C HIS A 342 22.55 -17.49 0.36
N PRO A 343 22.72 -17.47 1.70
CA PRO A 343 23.99 -17.02 2.21
C PRO A 343 25.04 -17.92 1.56
N ALA A 344 26.02 -17.33 0.87
CA ALA A 344 27.16 -18.08 0.36
C ALA A 344 27.67 -18.94 1.52
N GLU A 345 27.71 -20.26 1.35
CA GLU A 345 28.42 -21.12 2.26
C GLU A 345 29.87 -20.62 2.27
N GLU A 346 30.28 -19.99 3.37
CA GLU A 346 31.70 -19.73 3.59
C GLU A 346 32.38 -21.10 3.55
N PRO A 347 33.40 -21.30 2.70
CA PRO A 347 34.13 -22.55 2.70
C PRO A 347 34.76 -22.74 4.09
N GLU A 348 34.31 -23.76 4.82
CA GLU A 348 35.00 -24.22 6.01
C GLU A 348 36.49 -24.49 5.63
N HIS A 349 37.37 -23.62 6.09
CA HIS A 349 38.79 -23.91 6.04
C HIS A 349 39.07 -25.06 7.00
N VAL A 350 39.35 -26.21 6.42
CA VAL A 350 39.98 -27.37 7.08
C VAL A 350 41.42 -27.05 7.44
#